data_b24c3cf3200ef4683d748baa8fac3193
#
_entry.id   b24c3cf3200ef4683d748baa8fac3193
#
_cell.length_a   1.000
_cell.length_b   1.000
_cell.length_c   1.000
_cell.angle_alpha   90.00
_cell.angle_beta   90.00
_cell.angle_gamma   90.00
#
_symmetry.space_group_name_H-M   'P 1'
#
loop_
_entity.id
_entity.type
_entity.pdbx_description
1 polymer ?
#
loop_
_entity_poly.entity_id
_entity_poly.type
_entity_poly.pdbx_seq_one_letter_code
_entity_poly.pdbx_strand_id
1 'polypeptide(L)'
;MFLITRKIIFIHVFIMFSLHAEVFEGYTLFTPITLSQEGAISHLMNTSEEIIHTWSHERGPASMPYLLPDSSIIYPYRVEFPTMVSGGVGGGVQKLTWDGTIIWNYVFSDDMYQHHHDVEPLPNGNILIIVWENKSAEDAYAMGRQVIENPLNQMWSTAILELEPESGAIVWEWHLWDHLIQDVDAELPNYGVISEHPQLFDINC
;
A
#
# COMPACT_ATOMS: atom_id res chain seq x y z
N MET A 1 -27.96 -3.69 -80.14
CA MET A 1 -28.39 -3.05 -78.84
C MET A 1 -27.37 -3.45 -77.79
N PHE A 2 -26.35 -2.66 -77.62
CA PHE A 2 -25.28 -2.95 -76.65
C PHE A 2 -25.62 -2.31 -75.28
N LEU A 3 -25.82 -3.14 -74.25
CA LEU A 3 -25.97 -2.68 -72.84
C LEU A 3 -24.58 -2.40 -72.29
N ILE A 4 -24.30 -1.15 -71.96
CA ILE A 4 -23.12 -0.72 -71.20
C ILE A 4 -23.47 -0.78 -69.72
N THR A 5 -22.95 -1.77 -69.01
CA THR A 5 -23.07 -1.90 -67.56
C THR A 5 -22.02 -0.97 -66.90
N ARG A 6 -22.46 0.14 -66.34
CA ARG A 6 -21.59 1.00 -65.51
C ARG A 6 -21.36 0.33 -64.18
N LYS A 7 -20.11 -0.06 -63.91
CA LYS A 7 -19.66 -0.46 -62.56
C LYS A 7 -19.42 0.82 -61.74
N ILE A 8 -20.21 1.00 -60.71
CA ILE A 8 -19.96 2.04 -59.69
C ILE A 8 -18.95 1.50 -58.71
N ILE A 9 -17.76 2.10 -58.68
CA ILE A 9 -16.71 1.78 -57.71
C ILE A 9 -16.95 2.68 -56.47
N PHE A 10 -17.35 2.08 -55.36
CA PHE A 10 -17.39 2.76 -54.10
C PHE A 10 -15.98 2.81 -53.50
N ILE A 11 -15.36 3.99 -53.47
CA ILE A 11 -14.12 4.21 -52.76
C ILE A 11 -14.48 4.49 -51.28
N HIS A 12 -14.21 3.53 -50.39
CA HIS A 12 -14.30 3.73 -48.97
C HIS A 12 -13.04 4.47 -48.52
N VAL A 13 -13.19 5.77 -48.18
CA VAL A 13 -12.14 6.54 -47.52
C VAL A 13 -12.22 6.21 -46.04
N PHE A 14 -11.28 5.40 -45.54
CA PHE A 14 -11.07 5.18 -44.12
C PHE A 14 -10.34 6.40 -43.56
N ILE A 15 -11.05 7.28 -42.88
CA ILE A 15 -10.45 8.34 -42.08
C ILE A 15 -9.98 7.70 -40.77
N MET A 16 -8.67 7.44 -40.68
CA MET A 16 -8.06 7.06 -39.40
C MET A 16 -7.95 8.31 -38.52
N PHE A 17 -8.80 8.41 -37.52
CA PHE A 17 -8.58 9.36 -36.42
C PHE A 17 -7.46 8.79 -35.55
N SER A 18 -6.29 9.41 -35.57
CA SER A 18 -5.26 9.18 -34.56
C SER A 18 -5.77 9.78 -33.26
N LEU A 19 -6.24 8.92 -32.35
CA LEU A 19 -6.46 9.33 -30.96
C LEU A 19 -5.07 9.52 -30.33
N HIS A 20 -4.62 10.76 -30.24
CA HIS A 20 -3.46 11.08 -29.43
C HIS A 20 -3.97 11.21 -27.98
N ALA A 21 -3.57 10.28 -27.14
CA ALA A 21 -3.69 10.49 -25.70
C ALA A 21 -2.65 11.56 -25.33
N GLU A 22 -3.11 12.67 -24.77
CA GLU A 22 -2.20 13.66 -24.19
C GLU A 22 -1.63 13.07 -22.90
N VAL A 23 -0.32 13.13 -22.76
CA VAL A 23 0.38 12.75 -21.51
C VAL A 23 0.02 13.80 -20.46
N PHE A 24 -0.38 13.36 -19.27
CA PHE A 24 -0.62 14.27 -18.15
C PHE A 24 0.66 15.07 -17.86
N GLU A 25 0.55 16.41 -17.85
CA GLU A 25 1.68 17.27 -17.50
C GLU A 25 2.01 17.11 -16.02
N GLY A 26 3.23 16.74 -15.71
CA GLY A 26 3.65 16.52 -14.33
C GLY A 26 4.97 15.75 -14.25
N TYR A 27 5.15 15.12 -13.10
CA TYR A 27 6.32 14.30 -12.80
C TYR A 27 5.91 12.92 -12.37
N THR A 28 6.75 11.94 -12.67
CA THR A 28 6.63 10.57 -12.15
C THR A 28 7.71 10.34 -11.12
N LEU A 29 7.31 10.09 -9.87
CA LEU A 29 8.20 9.65 -8.80
C LEU A 29 8.12 8.14 -8.65
N PHE A 30 9.25 7.45 -8.71
CA PHE A 30 9.29 6.00 -8.57
C PHE A 30 10.60 5.52 -7.97
N THR A 31 10.54 4.36 -7.31
CA THR A 31 11.73 3.64 -6.83
C THR A 31 11.67 2.22 -7.40
N PRO A 32 12.63 1.80 -8.24
CA PRO A 32 12.66 0.43 -8.72
C PRO A 32 12.75 -0.56 -7.57
N ILE A 33 11.88 -1.56 -7.57
CA ILE A 33 11.93 -2.65 -6.59
C ILE A 33 13.14 -3.51 -6.94
N THR A 34 14.11 -3.58 -6.05
CA THR A 34 15.23 -4.51 -6.12
C THR A 34 15.01 -5.65 -5.14
N LEU A 35 15.43 -6.85 -5.49
CA LEU A 35 15.43 -8.00 -4.55
C LEU A 35 16.51 -7.85 -3.46
N SER A 36 17.43 -6.91 -3.64
CA SER A 36 18.43 -6.54 -2.65
C SER A 36 17.78 -5.77 -1.51
N GLN A 37 18.14 -6.09 -0.28
CA GLN A 37 17.80 -5.30 0.90
C GLN A 37 18.75 -4.09 1.05
N GLU A 38 19.82 -4.06 0.26
CA GLU A 38 20.76 -2.94 0.18
C GLU A 38 20.14 -1.82 -0.65
N GLY A 39 20.49 -0.62 -0.34
CA GLY A 39 20.14 0.66 -0.90
C GLY A 39 19.27 0.73 -2.16
N ALA A 40 18.53 1.78 -2.28
CA ALA A 40 17.69 2.05 -3.44
C ALA A 40 17.86 3.51 -3.88
N ILE A 41 17.41 3.83 -5.08
CA ILE A 41 17.36 5.19 -5.60
C ILE A 41 15.93 5.49 -6.06
N SER A 42 15.33 6.53 -5.46
CA SER A 42 14.09 7.12 -6.00
C SER A 42 14.42 8.10 -7.09
N HIS A 43 13.66 8.10 -8.17
CA HIS A 43 13.83 8.95 -9.34
C HIS A 43 12.59 9.82 -9.53
N LEU A 44 12.82 11.11 -9.76
CA LEU A 44 11.80 12.04 -10.21
C LEU A 44 12.03 12.32 -11.69
N MET A 45 11.07 11.95 -12.54
CA MET A 45 11.16 12.01 -14.00
C MET A 45 10.11 12.97 -14.55
N ASN A 46 10.48 13.77 -15.55
CA ASN A 46 9.55 14.63 -16.26
C ASN A 46 8.85 13.88 -17.42
N THR A 47 7.93 14.57 -18.11
CA THR A 47 7.18 14.03 -19.27
C THR A 47 8.05 13.76 -20.50
N SER A 48 9.28 14.26 -20.56
CA SER A 48 10.28 13.96 -21.60
C SER A 48 11.16 12.76 -21.24
N GLU A 49 10.81 12.01 -20.17
CA GLU A 49 11.56 10.86 -19.65
C GLU A 49 12.96 11.21 -19.11
N GLU A 50 13.19 12.48 -18.78
CA GLU A 50 14.45 12.91 -18.18
C GLU A 50 14.37 12.82 -16.66
N ILE A 51 15.37 12.20 -16.02
CA ILE A 51 15.52 12.20 -14.57
C ILE A 51 16.00 13.59 -14.13
N ILE A 52 15.13 14.30 -13.42
CA ILE A 52 15.41 15.67 -12.96
C ILE A 52 15.93 15.71 -11.52
N HIS A 53 15.66 14.67 -10.73
CA HIS A 53 16.17 14.53 -9.37
C HIS A 53 16.21 13.08 -8.91
N THR A 54 17.07 12.80 -7.91
CA THR A 54 17.17 11.46 -7.28
C THR A 54 17.41 11.57 -5.79
N TRP A 55 16.88 10.60 -5.03
CA TRP A 55 17.19 10.38 -3.62
C TRP A 55 17.82 9.00 -3.44
N SER A 56 18.94 8.94 -2.73
CA SER A 56 19.59 7.68 -2.37
C SER A 56 19.11 7.22 -1.00
N HIS A 57 18.79 5.93 -0.87
CA HIS A 57 18.29 5.31 0.35
C HIS A 57 19.19 4.16 0.79
N GLU A 58 19.34 3.98 2.09
CA GLU A 58 20.11 2.85 2.65
C GLU A 58 19.38 1.52 2.55
N ARG A 59 18.04 1.56 2.45
CA ARG A 59 17.16 0.38 2.43
C ARG A 59 16.29 0.35 1.20
N GLY A 60 15.95 -0.84 0.74
CA GLY A 60 15.02 -1.05 -0.38
C GLY A 60 13.59 -0.59 -0.05
N PRO A 61 12.80 -0.20 -1.09
CA PRO A 61 11.45 0.29 -0.89
C PRO A 61 10.51 -0.80 -0.37
N ALA A 62 9.59 -0.43 0.52
CA ALA A 62 8.42 -1.24 0.85
C ALA A 62 7.30 -1.02 -0.16
N SER A 63 7.07 0.26 -0.54
CA SER A 63 6.11 0.68 -1.56
C SER A 63 6.61 1.93 -2.30
N MET A 64 5.70 2.71 -2.88
CA MET A 64 6.02 3.95 -3.60
C MET A 64 6.46 5.05 -2.64
N PRO A 65 7.39 5.94 -3.06
CA PRO A 65 7.62 7.20 -2.37
C PRO A 65 6.53 8.23 -2.71
N TYR A 66 6.32 9.21 -1.82
CA TYR A 66 5.37 10.30 -2.00
C TYR A 66 6.08 11.64 -2.01
N LEU A 67 5.93 12.41 -3.10
CA LEU A 67 6.44 13.78 -3.18
C LEU A 67 5.46 14.74 -2.50
N LEU A 68 5.94 15.50 -1.53
CA LEU A 68 5.14 16.47 -0.81
C LEU A 68 5.26 17.88 -1.43
N PRO A 69 4.30 18.80 -1.15
CA PRO A 69 4.31 20.15 -1.69
C PRO A 69 5.56 20.98 -1.32
N ASP A 70 6.22 20.65 -0.23
CA ASP A 70 7.47 21.25 0.24
C ASP A 70 8.73 20.68 -0.44
N SER A 71 8.53 19.84 -1.48
CA SER A 71 9.59 19.13 -2.20
C SER A 71 10.34 18.08 -1.37
N SER A 72 9.88 17.75 -0.18
CA SER A 72 10.35 16.58 0.56
C SER A 72 9.65 15.30 0.07
N ILE A 73 10.18 14.14 0.42
CA ILE A 73 9.53 12.87 0.13
C ILE A 73 9.26 12.07 1.39
N ILE A 74 8.15 11.33 1.39
CA ILE A 74 7.91 10.22 2.31
C ILE A 74 8.39 8.95 1.62
N TYR A 75 9.20 8.17 2.30
CA TYR A 75 9.78 6.94 1.78
C TYR A 75 9.53 5.77 2.72
N PRO A 76 8.57 4.88 2.40
CA PRO A 76 8.40 3.62 3.11
C PRO A 76 9.47 2.61 2.66
N TYR A 77 10.11 1.94 3.63
CA TYR A 77 11.22 1.05 3.36
C TYR A 77 11.13 -0.28 4.12
N ARG A 78 11.90 -1.25 3.66
CA ARG A 78 12.02 -2.57 4.31
C ARG A 78 13.07 -2.54 5.40
N VAL A 79 12.70 -3.03 6.59
CA VAL A 79 13.67 -3.29 7.66
C VAL A 79 14.43 -4.59 7.37
N GLU A 80 15.60 -4.73 7.97
CA GLU A 80 16.46 -5.90 7.76
C GLU A 80 15.89 -7.17 8.41
N PHE A 81 15.33 -7.03 9.61
CA PHE A 81 14.80 -8.13 10.41
C PHE A 81 13.36 -7.83 10.81
N PRO A 82 12.39 -8.04 9.89
CA PRO A 82 10.99 -7.84 10.23
C PRO A 82 10.50 -8.93 11.19
N THR A 83 9.62 -8.56 12.12
CA THR A 83 9.04 -9.49 13.10
C THR A 83 7.95 -10.37 12.51
N MET A 84 7.23 -9.85 11.53
CA MET A 84 6.21 -10.59 10.76
C MET A 84 6.59 -10.55 9.28
N VAL A 85 6.72 -11.73 8.66
CA VAL A 85 7.22 -11.86 7.28
C VAL A 85 6.16 -12.46 6.38
N SER A 86 5.64 -11.64 5.46
CA SER A 86 4.75 -12.07 4.38
C SER A 86 4.93 -11.17 3.16
N GLY A 87 4.16 -11.37 2.11
CA GLY A 87 4.17 -10.49 0.94
C GLY A 87 3.89 -9.03 1.33
N GLY A 88 4.66 -8.09 0.76
CA GLY A 88 4.50 -6.66 1.02
C GLY A 88 5.11 -6.16 2.35
N VAL A 89 5.94 -6.97 3.03
CA VAL A 89 6.60 -6.56 4.27
C VAL A 89 7.45 -5.28 4.05
N GLY A 90 7.30 -4.33 4.97
CA GLY A 90 8.04 -3.08 5.05
C GLY A 90 8.77 -2.96 6.39
N GLY A 91 8.33 -2.05 7.22
CA GLY A 91 8.78 -1.86 8.61
C GLY A 91 9.18 -0.44 8.94
N GLY A 92 9.67 0.35 8.00
CA GLY A 92 10.07 1.72 8.27
C GLY A 92 9.44 2.74 7.33
N VAL A 93 9.31 3.97 7.82
CA VAL A 93 8.85 5.15 7.08
C VAL A 93 9.74 6.32 7.44
N GLN A 94 10.25 7.04 6.45
CA GLN A 94 11.08 8.23 6.68
C GLN A 94 10.66 9.40 5.80
N LYS A 95 10.89 10.61 6.28
CA LYS A 95 10.78 11.84 5.49
C LYS A 95 12.17 12.37 5.20
N LEU A 96 12.42 12.71 3.92
CA LEU A 96 13.68 13.31 3.47
C LEU A 96 13.40 14.65 2.82
N THR A 97 14.32 15.58 3.02
CA THR A 97 14.37 16.85 2.27
C THR A 97 14.71 16.61 0.80
N TRP A 98 14.64 17.67 -0.02
CA TRP A 98 15.06 17.61 -1.42
C TRP A 98 16.51 17.14 -1.59
N ASP A 99 17.42 17.56 -0.71
CA ASP A 99 18.84 17.18 -0.75
C ASP A 99 19.15 15.80 -0.11
N GLY A 100 18.11 15.05 0.30
CA GLY A 100 18.25 13.70 0.86
C GLY A 100 18.55 13.65 2.35
N THR A 101 18.49 14.80 3.08
CA THR A 101 18.63 14.80 4.54
C THR A 101 17.38 14.22 5.19
N ILE A 102 17.54 13.23 6.07
CA ILE A 102 16.43 12.64 6.82
C ILE A 102 15.93 13.64 7.87
N ILE A 103 14.65 14.00 7.79
CA ILE A 103 13.96 14.88 8.75
C ILE A 103 13.50 14.05 9.95
N TRP A 104 12.85 12.91 9.69
CA TRP A 104 12.43 11.95 10.70
C TRP A 104 12.40 10.53 10.12
N ASN A 105 12.44 9.56 11.01
CA ASN A 105 12.41 8.14 10.69
C ASN A 105 11.70 7.36 11.79
N TYR A 106 10.67 6.59 11.43
CA TYR A 106 9.91 5.74 12.33
C TYR A 106 9.95 4.29 11.86
N VAL A 107 10.01 3.38 12.84
CA VAL A 107 10.01 1.93 12.59
C VAL A 107 8.79 1.32 13.27
N PHE A 108 8.00 0.59 12.48
CA PHE A 108 6.86 -0.21 12.90
C PHE A 108 7.19 -1.68 12.57
N SER A 109 8.05 -2.27 13.37
CA SER A 109 8.51 -3.66 13.25
C SER A 109 8.95 -4.12 14.64
N ASP A 110 7.98 -4.52 15.46
CA ASP A 110 8.13 -5.01 16.82
C ASP A 110 7.23 -6.23 17.07
N ASP A 111 7.10 -6.66 18.33
CA ASP A 111 6.29 -7.82 18.68
C ASP A 111 4.78 -7.58 18.51
N MET A 112 4.34 -6.34 18.40
CA MET A 112 2.93 -5.96 18.27
C MET A 112 2.57 -5.59 16.83
N TYR A 113 3.39 -4.79 16.15
CA TYR A 113 3.11 -4.25 14.83
C TYR A 113 4.23 -4.51 13.82
N GLN A 114 3.83 -4.78 12.59
CA GLN A 114 4.72 -4.81 11.44
C GLN A 114 4.10 -4.01 10.30
N HIS A 115 4.72 -2.89 9.91
CA HIS A 115 4.32 -2.15 8.71
C HIS A 115 4.43 -3.05 7.47
N HIS A 116 3.41 -2.99 6.63
CA HIS A 116 3.38 -3.68 5.35
C HIS A 116 2.73 -2.82 4.27
N HIS A 117 3.06 -3.10 3.02
CA HIS A 117 2.53 -2.46 1.83
C HIS A 117 2.76 -0.95 1.83
N ASP A 118 1.79 -0.13 2.22
CA ASP A 118 1.76 1.29 1.90
C ASP A 118 1.56 2.21 3.09
N VAL A 119 1.76 3.49 2.85
CA VAL A 119 1.47 4.59 3.76
C VAL A 119 0.72 5.68 2.97
N GLU A 120 -0.03 6.55 3.66
CA GLU A 120 -0.70 7.68 3.02
C GLU A 120 -0.39 8.98 3.78
N PRO A 121 0.34 9.92 3.18
CA PRO A 121 0.51 11.26 3.74
C PRO A 121 -0.81 12.05 3.74
N LEU A 122 -1.20 12.55 4.90
CA LEU A 122 -2.43 13.30 5.08
C LEU A 122 -2.22 14.82 4.91
N PRO A 123 -3.28 15.58 4.53
CA PRO A 123 -3.19 17.04 4.38
C PRO A 123 -2.81 17.80 5.66
N ASN A 124 -3.06 17.22 6.83
CA ASN A 124 -2.66 17.78 8.14
C ASN A 124 -1.19 17.53 8.50
N GLY A 125 -0.45 16.81 7.65
CA GLY A 125 0.95 16.46 7.85
C GLY A 125 1.17 15.12 8.56
N ASN A 126 0.12 14.48 9.03
CA ASN A 126 0.16 13.14 9.60
C ASN A 126 0.30 12.07 8.51
N ILE A 127 0.59 10.83 8.92
CA ILE A 127 0.77 9.70 8.01
C ILE A 127 -0.15 8.56 8.46
N LEU A 128 -0.99 8.05 7.56
CA LEU A 128 -1.63 6.75 7.78
C LEU A 128 -0.65 5.63 7.42
N ILE A 129 -0.60 4.62 8.28
CA ILE A 129 0.30 3.48 8.14
C ILE A 129 -0.53 2.21 8.30
N ILE A 130 -0.46 1.31 7.33
CA ILE A 130 -1.08 0.00 7.45
C ILE A 130 -0.09 -0.98 8.08
N VAL A 131 -0.54 -1.71 9.11
CA VAL A 131 0.28 -2.65 9.86
C VAL A 131 -0.42 -3.99 10.02
N TRP A 132 0.36 -5.07 10.07
CA TRP A 132 -0.10 -6.29 10.72
C TRP A 132 0.00 -6.09 12.22
N GLU A 133 -1.06 -6.48 12.90
CA GLU A 133 -1.17 -6.50 14.34
C GLU A 133 -1.15 -7.96 14.83
N ASN A 134 -0.22 -8.29 15.71
CA ASN A 134 -0.07 -9.64 16.22
C ASN A 134 -1.14 -9.95 17.28
N LYS A 135 -1.87 -11.04 17.09
CA LYS A 135 -2.82 -11.60 18.04
C LYS A 135 -2.38 -13.02 18.43
N SER A 136 -2.46 -13.32 19.72
CA SER A 136 -2.16 -14.68 20.18
C SER A 136 -3.21 -15.68 19.65
N ALA A 137 -2.84 -16.95 19.56
CA ALA A 137 -3.81 -17.99 19.23
C ALA A 137 -4.93 -18.08 20.27
N GLU A 138 -4.64 -17.84 21.56
CA GLU A 138 -5.62 -17.84 22.63
C GLU A 138 -6.69 -16.76 22.39
N ASP A 139 -6.27 -15.51 22.08
CA ASP A 139 -7.18 -14.41 21.75
C ASP A 139 -8.01 -14.73 20.50
N ALA A 140 -7.37 -15.29 19.47
CA ALA A 140 -8.06 -15.62 18.23
C ALA A 140 -9.11 -16.74 18.42
N TYR A 141 -8.82 -17.77 19.18
CA TYR A 141 -9.78 -18.81 19.53
C TYR A 141 -10.91 -18.25 20.40
N ALA A 142 -10.62 -17.36 21.34
CA ALA A 142 -11.63 -16.69 22.17
C ALA A 142 -12.58 -15.80 21.34
N MET A 143 -12.12 -15.35 20.14
CA MET A 143 -12.94 -14.61 19.17
C MET A 143 -13.60 -15.54 18.12
N GLY A 144 -13.50 -16.86 18.26
CA GLY A 144 -14.17 -17.83 17.38
C GLY A 144 -13.37 -18.28 16.17
N ARG A 145 -12.05 -17.98 16.10
CA ARG A 145 -11.18 -18.60 15.10
C ARG A 145 -11.11 -20.10 15.34
N GLN A 146 -11.31 -20.91 14.30
CA GLN A 146 -11.34 -22.36 14.44
C GLN A 146 -9.97 -23.01 14.27
N VAL A 147 -9.14 -22.48 13.39
CA VAL A 147 -7.86 -23.10 13.01
C VAL A 147 -6.78 -22.04 12.84
N ILE A 148 -5.62 -22.28 13.47
CA ILE A 148 -4.39 -21.54 13.24
C ILE A 148 -3.31 -22.55 12.83
N GLU A 149 -2.90 -22.52 11.55
CA GLU A 149 -1.97 -23.51 10.98
C GLU A 149 -0.59 -22.89 10.69
N ASN A 150 -0.06 -22.06 11.59
CA ASN A 150 1.28 -21.54 11.42
C ASN A 150 2.18 -21.90 12.62
N PRO A 151 3.49 -22.08 12.38
CA PRO A 151 4.42 -22.53 13.43
C PRO A 151 4.62 -21.52 14.57
N LEU A 152 4.22 -20.25 14.37
CA LEU A 152 4.31 -19.20 15.39
C LEU A 152 3.12 -19.22 16.35
N ASN A 153 2.07 -19.98 16.02
CA ASN A 153 0.82 -20.02 16.79
C ASN A 153 0.22 -18.64 17.04
N GLN A 154 0.14 -17.83 15.98
CA GLN A 154 -0.31 -16.45 15.97
C GLN A 154 -1.29 -16.20 14.85
N MET A 155 -2.11 -15.17 15.00
CA MET A 155 -2.91 -14.57 13.93
C MET A 155 -2.47 -13.12 13.73
N TRP A 156 -2.27 -12.71 12.48
CA TRP A 156 -1.98 -11.31 12.17
C TRP A 156 -3.24 -10.66 11.63
N SER A 157 -3.76 -9.73 12.42
CA SER A 157 -4.86 -8.87 12.01
C SER A 157 -4.29 -7.64 11.30
N THR A 158 -5.13 -6.84 10.64
CA THR A 158 -4.72 -5.58 10.05
C THR A 158 -5.15 -4.42 10.94
N ALA A 159 -4.30 -3.43 11.11
CA ALA A 159 -4.67 -2.14 11.68
C ALA A 159 -4.19 -1.00 10.79
N ILE A 160 -4.86 0.16 10.91
CA ILE A 160 -4.44 1.42 10.30
C ILE A 160 -4.17 2.39 11.43
N LEU A 161 -2.96 2.93 11.46
CA LEU A 161 -2.48 3.85 12.49
C LEU A 161 -2.25 5.22 11.87
N GLU A 162 -2.69 6.30 12.52
CA GLU A 162 -2.32 7.68 12.15
C GLU A 162 -1.19 8.16 13.05
N LEU A 163 -0.02 8.33 12.46
CA LEU A 163 1.17 8.87 13.10
C LEU A 163 1.20 10.39 12.96
N GLU A 164 1.40 11.11 14.08
CA GLU A 164 1.83 12.49 14.09
C GLU A 164 3.36 12.57 14.10
N PRO A 165 4.01 13.01 13.01
CA PRO A 165 5.46 12.88 12.88
C PRO A 165 6.29 13.79 13.80
N GLU A 166 5.73 14.88 14.35
CA GLU A 166 6.48 15.79 15.23
C GLU A 166 6.71 15.16 16.61
N SER A 167 5.69 14.48 17.16
CA SER A 167 5.76 13.83 18.47
C SER A 167 6.09 12.34 18.39
N GLY A 168 5.83 11.71 17.24
CA GLY A 168 5.88 10.25 17.08
C GLY A 168 4.67 9.53 17.68
N ALA A 169 3.62 10.26 18.05
CA ALA A 169 2.43 9.70 18.67
C ALA A 169 1.48 9.10 17.61
N ILE A 170 0.85 7.98 17.96
CA ILE A 170 -0.33 7.49 17.26
C ILE A 170 -1.54 8.28 17.79
N VAL A 171 -2.17 9.05 16.93
CA VAL A 171 -3.26 9.97 17.28
C VAL A 171 -4.64 9.45 16.90
N TRP A 172 -4.68 8.45 16.04
CA TRP A 172 -5.87 7.71 15.66
C TRP A 172 -5.49 6.30 15.23
N GLU A 173 -6.38 5.34 15.46
CA GLU A 173 -6.20 3.94 15.06
C GLU A 173 -7.53 3.30 14.70
N TRP A 174 -7.48 2.36 13.77
CA TRP A 174 -8.57 1.47 13.40
C TRP A 174 -8.04 0.04 13.33
N HIS A 175 -8.74 -0.89 13.98
CA HIS A 175 -8.34 -2.29 14.05
C HIS A 175 -9.38 -3.16 13.39
N LEU A 176 -8.99 -3.97 12.40
CA LEU A 176 -9.84 -5.01 11.83
C LEU A 176 -10.36 -5.95 12.93
N TRP A 177 -9.56 -6.15 13.97
CA TRP A 177 -9.88 -6.97 15.13
C TRP A 177 -11.19 -6.57 15.82
N ASP A 178 -11.55 -5.33 15.84
CA ASP A 178 -12.76 -4.78 16.45
C ASP A 178 -13.99 -4.94 15.55
N HIS A 179 -13.79 -5.42 14.31
CA HIS A 179 -14.82 -5.57 13.29
C HIS A 179 -15.01 -7.02 12.85
N LEU A 180 -14.72 -7.98 13.71
CA LEU A 180 -14.82 -9.40 13.41
C LEU A 180 -16.23 -9.94 13.71
N ILE A 181 -16.64 -10.96 12.93
CA ILE A 181 -17.84 -11.74 13.12
C ILE A 181 -17.52 -13.23 12.95
N GLN A 182 -18.32 -14.10 13.56
CA GLN A 182 -18.30 -15.55 13.35
C GLN A 182 -19.72 -16.12 13.51
N ASP A 183 -20.01 -17.25 12.87
CA ASP A 183 -21.29 -17.95 12.94
C ASP A 183 -21.15 -19.37 13.49
N VAL A 184 -20.04 -19.67 14.15
CA VAL A 184 -19.64 -21.02 14.60
C VAL A 184 -20.14 -21.34 16.00
N ASP A 185 -19.96 -20.40 16.94
CA ASP A 185 -20.29 -20.61 18.35
C ASP A 185 -21.07 -19.42 18.92
N ALA A 186 -22.32 -19.66 19.24
CA ALA A 186 -23.25 -18.65 19.77
C ALA A 186 -22.88 -18.16 21.19
N GLU A 187 -22.02 -18.88 21.91
CA GLU A 187 -21.58 -18.49 23.26
C GLU A 187 -20.38 -17.55 23.25
N LEU A 188 -19.68 -17.47 22.11
CA LEU A 188 -18.53 -16.59 21.95
C LEU A 188 -18.96 -15.16 21.55
N PRO A 189 -18.12 -14.15 21.86
CA PRO A 189 -18.36 -12.78 21.40
C PRO A 189 -18.41 -12.72 19.86
N ASN A 190 -18.96 -11.65 19.32
CA ASN A 190 -19.07 -11.42 17.86
C ASN A 190 -19.85 -12.49 17.08
N TYR A 191 -20.67 -13.31 17.74
CA TYR A 191 -21.56 -14.25 17.04
C TYR A 191 -22.64 -13.52 16.24
N GLY A 192 -22.86 -13.94 14.99
CA GLY A 192 -23.92 -13.41 14.14
C GLY A 192 -23.99 -14.08 12.77
N VAL A 193 -25.04 -13.77 12.03
CA VAL A 193 -25.21 -14.27 10.66
C VAL A 193 -24.31 -13.44 9.73
N ILE A 194 -23.24 -14.01 9.22
CA ILE A 194 -22.22 -13.31 8.43
C ILE A 194 -22.84 -12.55 7.25
N SER A 195 -23.80 -13.17 6.52
CA SER A 195 -24.45 -12.55 5.35
C SER A 195 -25.32 -11.32 5.68
N GLU A 196 -25.69 -11.12 6.93
CA GLU A 196 -26.51 -9.98 7.39
C GLU A 196 -25.61 -8.80 7.84
N HIS A 197 -24.30 -9.02 7.95
CA HIS A 197 -23.32 -8.04 8.44
C HIS A 197 -22.19 -7.78 7.45
N PRO A 198 -22.46 -7.19 6.27
CA PRO A 198 -21.44 -6.97 5.23
C PRO A 198 -20.32 -6.00 5.63
N GLN A 199 -20.47 -5.28 6.75
CA GLN A 199 -19.48 -4.37 7.31
C GLN A 199 -18.49 -5.05 8.28
N LEU A 200 -18.71 -6.34 8.61
CA LEU A 200 -17.85 -7.12 9.50
C LEU A 200 -17.08 -8.19 8.71
N PHE A 201 -15.98 -8.64 9.27
CA PHE A 201 -15.08 -9.60 8.66
C PHE A 201 -15.22 -10.96 9.35
N ASP A 202 -15.46 -12.01 8.57
CA ASP A 202 -15.47 -13.37 9.10
C ASP A 202 -14.05 -13.75 9.57
N ILE A 203 -13.91 -14.03 10.88
CA ILE A 203 -12.63 -14.44 11.45
C ILE A 203 -12.12 -15.79 10.91
N ASN A 204 -12.96 -16.54 10.23
CA ASN A 204 -12.66 -17.88 9.71
C ASN A 204 -12.42 -17.92 8.19
N CYS A 205 -12.46 -16.76 7.49
CA CYS A 205 -12.11 -16.73 6.07
C CYS A 205 -10.59 -16.68 5.81
#